data_7040ef9a75c855d25ad02dd9d1989892
#
_entry.id   7040ef9a75c855d25ad02dd9d1989892
#
_cell.length_a   1.000
_cell.length_b   1.000
_cell.length_c   1.000
_cell.angle_alpha   90.00
_cell.angle_beta   90.00
_cell.angle_gamma   90.00
#
_symmetry.space_group_name_H-M   'P 1'
#
loop_
_entity.id
_entity.type
_entity.pdbx_description
1 polymer ?
#
loop_
_entity_poly.entity_id
_entity_poly.type
_entity_poly.pdbx_seq_one_letter_code
_entity_poly.pdbx_strand_id
1 'polypeptide(L)'
;MGYDEAYLLSDRKLGGSDTYATGLAISTMLRSMGFSKDSKEPFVIFAGRQTSDGDTAHVPSQVAEALGIPQATFVERIEPNDDGTITARRIIEGGYQMLKLPMPCVISFTPTGIKPRKPSLIGAIKARRATINMRTVDDIGMSAEAQQHIGINGSPTIVAGVENIESDRPPIVMCSGQ
;
A
#
# COMPACT_ATOMS: atom_id res chain seq x y z
N MET A 1 -7.90 13.05 -9.01
CA MET A 1 -8.69 12.30 -8.04
C MET A 1 -8.85 13.07 -6.72
N GLY A 2 -8.16 14.19 -6.53
CA GLY A 2 -8.28 15.06 -5.37
C GLY A 2 -7.23 14.82 -4.27
N TYR A 3 -6.06 14.30 -4.63
CA TYR A 3 -4.91 14.29 -3.74
C TYR A 3 -4.25 15.66 -3.71
N ASP A 4 -3.77 16.08 -2.55
CA ASP A 4 -3.13 17.37 -2.33
C ASP A 4 -1.65 17.31 -2.71
N GLU A 5 -0.97 16.23 -2.34
CA GLU A 5 0.46 16.02 -2.59
C GLU A 5 0.74 14.60 -3.09
N ALA A 6 1.87 14.44 -3.76
CA ALA A 6 2.38 13.16 -4.22
C ALA A 6 3.86 13.02 -3.85
N TYR A 7 4.20 11.88 -3.26
CA TYR A 7 5.56 11.51 -2.90
C TYR A 7 5.95 10.22 -3.58
N LEU A 8 7.18 10.17 -4.08
CA LEU A 8 7.76 8.98 -4.69
C LEU A 8 9.07 8.63 -3.98
N LEU A 9 9.05 7.52 -3.24
CA LEU A 9 10.28 6.95 -2.72
C LEU A 9 10.91 6.07 -3.80
N SER A 10 12.06 6.51 -4.31
CA SER A 10 12.77 5.82 -5.40
C SER A 10 14.27 5.89 -5.17
N ASP A 11 14.89 4.73 -5.04
CA ASP A 11 16.34 4.58 -4.89
C ASP A 11 16.77 3.22 -5.46
N ARG A 12 17.96 3.15 -6.04
CA ARG A 12 18.55 1.88 -6.51
C ARG A 12 18.78 0.89 -5.38
N LYS A 13 19.03 1.40 -4.17
CA LYS A 13 19.19 0.58 -2.95
C LYS A 13 17.94 -0.25 -2.61
N LEU A 14 16.76 0.17 -3.09
CA LEU A 14 15.47 -0.53 -2.87
C LEU A 14 15.22 -1.64 -3.89
N GLY A 15 16.03 -1.75 -4.94
CA GLY A 15 15.84 -2.74 -6.01
C GLY A 15 15.89 -4.16 -5.47
N GLY A 16 14.87 -4.97 -5.81
CA GLY A 16 14.76 -6.36 -5.34
C GLY A 16 14.31 -6.53 -3.89
N SER A 17 13.83 -5.46 -3.25
CA SER A 17 13.24 -5.53 -1.90
C SER A 17 12.03 -6.45 -1.87
N ASP A 18 11.99 -7.35 -0.90
CA ASP A 18 10.79 -8.13 -0.60
C ASP A 18 9.76 -7.27 0.18
N THR A 19 8.69 -7.89 0.66
CA THR A 19 7.62 -7.17 1.37
C THR A 19 8.09 -6.58 2.68
N TYR A 20 8.99 -7.26 3.41
CA TYR A 20 9.55 -6.76 4.67
C TYR A 20 10.39 -5.51 4.45
N ALA A 21 11.36 -5.58 3.53
CA ALA A 21 12.21 -4.46 3.16
C ALA A 21 11.40 -3.27 2.61
N THR A 22 10.35 -3.55 1.81
CA THR A 22 9.41 -2.54 1.31
C THR A 22 8.63 -1.89 2.46
N GLY A 23 8.10 -2.68 3.39
CA GLY A 23 7.39 -2.19 4.57
C GLY A 23 8.28 -1.30 5.46
N LEU A 24 9.55 -1.70 5.65
CA LEU A 24 10.55 -0.92 6.37
C LEU A 24 10.83 0.43 5.70
N ALA A 25 11.03 0.44 4.40
CA ALA A 25 11.28 1.66 3.63
C ALA A 25 10.08 2.64 3.70
N ILE A 26 8.85 2.14 3.49
CA ILE A 26 7.63 2.94 3.55
C ILE A 26 7.40 3.48 4.97
N SER A 27 7.54 2.65 6.00
CA SER A 27 7.34 3.10 7.39
C SER A 27 8.38 4.13 7.81
N THR A 28 9.63 4.02 7.36
CA THR A 28 10.67 5.03 7.59
C THR A 28 10.32 6.35 6.92
N MET A 29 9.86 6.31 5.67
CA MET A 29 9.39 7.50 4.98
C MET A 29 8.22 8.16 5.71
N LEU A 30 7.23 7.40 6.13
CA LEU A 30 6.08 7.92 6.87
C LEU A 30 6.51 8.57 8.19
N ARG A 31 7.45 7.98 8.92
CA ARG A 31 8.02 8.61 10.13
C ARG A 31 8.74 9.91 9.82
N SER A 32 9.51 9.97 8.73
CA SER A 32 10.20 11.20 8.32
C SER A 32 9.23 12.33 7.96
N MET A 33 7.99 11.99 7.58
CA MET A 33 6.89 12.92 7.32
C MET A 33 6.07 13.28 8.58
N GLY A 34 6.43 12.71 9.74
CA GLY A 34 5.74 12.96 11.01
C GLY A 34 4.61 11.99 11.35
N PHE A 35 4.40 10.95 10.56
CA PHE A 35 3.38 9.92 10.83
C PHE A 35 3.94 8.82 11.72
N SER A 36 3.53 8.80 12.97
CA SER A 36 3.91 7.80 13.97
C SER A 36 2.76 7.53 14.94
N LYS A 37 2.88 6.51 15.77
CA LYS A 37 1.89 6.24 16.83
C LYS A 37 1.70 7.40 17.81
N ASP A 38 2.73 8.24 17.97
CA ASP A 38 2.75 9.36 18.91
C ASP A 38 2.37 10.69 18.23
N SER A 39 1.88 10.67 17.00
CA SER A 39 1.44 11.86 16.26
C SER A 39 0.29 12.55 17.01
N LYS A 40 0.38 13.88 17.12
CA LYS A 40 -0.64 14.68 17.83
C LYS A 40 -1.99 14.67 17.13
N GLU A 41 -1.96 14.62 15.80
CA GLU A 41 -3.18 14.59 14.97
C GLU A 41 -3.49 13.16 14.57
N PRO A 42 -4.76 12.73 14.65
CA PRO A 42 -5.17 11.43 14.20
C PRO A 42 -5.05 11.33 12.68
N PHE A 43 -4.57 10.18 12.19
CA PHE A 43 -4.48 9.92 10.76
C PHE A 43 -4.86 8.48 10.43
N VAL A 44 -5.12 8.24 9.14
CA VAL A 44 -5.38 6.89 8.63
C VAL A 44 -4.52 6.68 7.38
N ILE A 45 -3.84 5.55 7.33
CA ILE A 45 -3.10 5.12 6.14
C ILE A 45 -4.00 4.19 5.34
N PHE A 46 -4.37 4.61 4.14
CA PHE A 46 -5.11 3.78 3.20
C PHE A 46 -4.15 3.11 2.23
N ALA A 47 -4.28 1.81 2.09
CA ALA A 47 -3.48 1.02 1.18
C ALA A 47 -4.36 0.18 0.24
N GLY A 48 -3.82 -0.14 -0.93
CA GLY A 48 -4.38 -1.17 -1.80
C GLY A 48 -4.24 -2.55 -1.16
N ARG A 49 -4.96 -3.53 -1.70
CA ARG A 49 -4.89 -4.92 -1.23
C ARG A 49 -3.51 -5.51 -1.42
N GLN A 50 -3.02 -5.50 -2.65
CA GLN A 50 -1.79 -6.16 -3.08
C GLN A 50 -1.34 -5.66 -4.45
N THR A 51 -0.10 -5.96 -4.81
CA THR A 51 0.45 -5.73 -6.15
C THR A 51 0.19 -6.95 -7.05
N SER A 52 0.18 -6.76 -8.37
CA SER A 52 -0.05 -7.83 -9.33
C SER A 52 1.18 -8.71 -9.56
N ASP A 53 2.36 -8.23 -9.22
CA ASP A 53 3.65 -8.90 -9.38
C ASP A 53 3.98 -9.82 -8.19
N GLY A 54 3.87 -9.33 -6.97
CA GLY A 54 4.20 -10.10 -5.77
C GLY A 54 3.03 -10.84 -5.13
N ASP A 55 1.81 -10.36 -5.33
CA ASP A 55 0.52 -10.95 -4.89
C ASP A 55 0.42 -11.38 -3.42
N THR A 56 1.25 -10.81 -2.54
CA THR A 56 1.39 -11.25 -1.15
C THR A 56 0.40 -10.60 -0.18
N ALA A 57 -0.07 -9.38 -0.46
CA ALA A 57 -0.90 -8.54 0.42
C ALA A 57 -0.27 -8.20 1.80
N HIS A 58 1.04 -8.42 1.99
CA HIS A 58 1.70 -8.27 3.30
C HIS A 58 2.12 -6.83 3.62
N VAL A 59 2.44 -6.01 2.63
CA VAL A 59 3.05 -4.68 2.84
C VAL A 59 2.24 -3.79 3.78
N PRO A 60 0.90 -3.65 3.66
CA PRO A 60 0.13 -2.83 4.59
C PRO A 60 0.25 -3.26 6.05
N SER A 61 0.24 -4.58 6.30
CA SER A 61 0.38 -5.15 7.64
C SER A 61 1.77 -4.91 8.23
N GLN A 62 2.81 -5.05 7.41
CA GLN A 62 4.19 -4.80 7.81
C GLN A 62 4.45 -3.32 8.09
N VAL A 63 3.83 -2.40 7.33
CA VAL A 63 3.86 -0.97 7.63
C VAL A 63 3.19 -0.67 8.96
N ALA A 64 2.02 -1.27 9.24
CA ALA A 64 1.32 -1.08 10.50
C ALA A 64 2.14 -1.57 11.69
N GLU A 65 2.71 -2.77 11.59
CA GLU A 65 3.59 -3.35 12.60
C GLU A 65 4.82 -2.49 12.84
N ALA A 66 5.51 -2.08 11.77
CA ALA A 66 6.67 -1.22 11.87
C ALA A 66 6.35 0.14 12.52
N LEU A 67 5.16 0.71 12.29
CA LEU A 67 4.72 1.96 12.93
C LEU A 67 4.17 1.74 14.35
N GLY A 68 3.86 0.51 14.73
CA GLY A 68 3.26 0.15 16.02
C GLY A 68 1.80 0.64 16.15
N ILE A 69 1.02 0.60 15.06
CA ILE A 69 -0.36 1.07 14.99
C ILE A 69 -1.32 -0.04 14.56
N PRO A 70 -2.60 0.02 14.99
CA PRO A 70 -3.63 -0.94 14.60
C PRO A 70 -3.83 -1.05 13.09
N GLN A 71 -4.34 -2.20 12.64
CA GLN A 71 -4.60 -2.44 11.23
C GLN A 71 -5.90 -3.21 10.98
N ALA A 72 -6.48 -3.00 9.79
CA ALA A 72 -7.49 -3.87 9.21
C ALA A 72 -7.18 -4.13 7.74
N THR A 73 -7.14 -5.39 7.35
CA THR A 73 -6.87 -5.83 5.97
C THR A 73 -8.12 -6.37 5.30
N PHE A 74 -8.15 -6.35 3.96
CA PHE A 74 -9.29 -6.82 3.15
C PHE A 74 -10.61 -6.12 3.48
N VAL A 75 -10.53 -4.83 3.78
CA VAL A 75 -11.68 -4.01 4.14
C VAL A 75 -12.48 -3.66 2.87
N GLU A 76 -13.79 -3.79 2.96
CA GLU A 76 -14.71 -3.40 1.88
C GLU A 76 -15.53 -2.15 2.22
N ARG A 77 -15.67 -1.83 3.51
CA ARG A 77 -16.45 -0.68 3.99
C ARG A 77 -15.87 -0.13 5.27
N ILE A 78 -15.88 1.19 5.41
CA ILE A 78 -15.53 1.90 6.63
C ILE A 78 -16.62 2.92 6.98
N GLU A 79 -16.78 3.15 8.27
CA GLU A 79 -17.67 4.16 8.82
C GLU A 79 -16.93 4.89 9.97
N PRO A 80 -16.78 6.23 9.90
CA PRO A 80 -16.24 6.98 11.02
C PRO A 80 -17.26 7.01 12.17
N ASN A 81 -16.76 6.95 13.41
CA ASN A 81 -17.58 7.06 14.60
C ASN A 81 -17.36 8.42 15.28
N ASP A 82 -18.34 8.90 16.03
CA ASP A 82 -18.28 10.19 16.74
C ASP A 82 -17.20 10.20 17.85
N ASP A 83 -16.77 9.04 18.31
CA ASP A 83 -15.72 8.89 19.33
C ASP A 83 -14.28 8.89 18.75
N GLY A 84 -14.12 9.24 17.48
CA GLY A 84 -12.81 9.29 16.84
C GLY A 84 -12.24 7.92 16.44
N THR A 85 -13.04 6.87 16.47
CA THR A 85 -12.68 5.54 15.97
C THR A 85 -13.28 5.30 14.57
N ILE A 86 -12.85 4.22 13.92
CA ILE A 86 -13.37 3.78 12.62
C ILE A 86 -13.93 2.38 12.76
N THR A 87 -15.16 2.17 12.35
CA THR A 87 -15.74 0.84 12.17
C THR A 87 -15.40 0.36 10.76
N ALA A 88 -14.70 -0.77 10.66
CA ALA A 88 -14.30 -1.40 9.40
C ALA A 88 -14.96 -2.77 9.26
N ARG A 89 -15.58 -3.01 8.10
CA ARG A 89 -16.05 -4.33 7.68
C ARG A 89 -15.02 -4.96 6.77
N ARG A 90 -14.44 -6.09 7.19
CA ARG A 90 -13.45 -6.82 6.40
C ARG A 90 -13.99 -8.17 5.96
N ILE A 91 -13.52 -8.65 4.81
CA ILE A 91 -13.84 -9.98 4.30
C ILE A 91 -12.94 -11.00 4.99
N ILE A 92 -13.51 -12.09 5.43
CA ILE A 92 -12.82 -13.29 5.92
C ILE A 92 -13.39 -14.52 5.21
N GLU A 93 -12.74 -15.67 5.35
CA GLU A 93 -13.25 -16.91 4.83
C GLU A 93 -14.61 -17.23 5.46
N GLY A 94 -15.61 -17.49 4.62
CA GLY A 94 -16.98 -17.81 5.06
C GLY A 94 -17.83 -16.62 5.50
N GLY A 95 -17.34 -15.35 5.39
CA GLY A 95 -18.15 -14.22 5.78
C GLY A 95 -17.42 -12.89 5.92
N TYR A 96 -17.77 -12.14 6.94
CA TYR A 96 -17.15 -10.86 7.25
C TYR A 96 -16.95 -10.66 8.75
N GLN A 97 -16.06 -9.75 9.08
CA GLN A 97 -15.80 -9.34 10.46
C GLN A 97 -15.94 -7.82 10.59
N MET A 98 -16.56 -7.38 11.67
CA MET A 98 -16.62 -5.96 12.05
C MET A 98 -15.53 -5.65 13.05
N LEU A 99 -14.70 -4.64 12.75
CA LEU A 99 -13.62 -4.19 13.61
C LEU A 99 -13.84 -2.73 13.98
N LYS A 100 -13.59 -2.40 15.23
CA LYS A 100 -13.51 -1.00 15.69
C LYS A 100 -12.04 -0.65 15.89
N LEU A 101 -11.54 0.32 15.13
CA LEU A 101 -10.14 0.71 15.08
C LEU A 101 -9.96 2.09 15.68
N PRO A 102 -9.08 2.26 16.67
CA PRO A 102 -8.64 3.59 17.09
C PRO A 102 -7.72 4.18 16.00
N MET A 103 -7.65 5.51 15.91
CA MET A 103 -6.66 6.21 15.09
C MET A 103 -5.40 6.54 15.93
N PRO A 104 -4.20 6.52 15.37
CA PRO A 104 -3.89 6.22 13.97
C PRO A 104 -4.01 4.72 13.64
N CYS A 105 -4.32 4.39 12.36
CA CYS A 105 -4.41 3.00 11.91
C CYS A 105 -4.10 2.84 10.43
N VAL A 106 -3.85 1.60 10.01
CA VAL A 106 -3.68 1.21 8.59
C VAL A 106 -4.88 0.40 8.13
N ILE A 107 -5.42 0.73 6.97
CA ILE A 107 -6.55 0.03 6.37
C ILE A 107 -6.21 -0.34 4.93
N SER A 108 -6.20 -1.63 4.59
CA SER A 108 -6.08 -2.07 3.20
C SER A 108 -7.43 -2.49 2.63
N PHE A 109 -7.74 -2.00 1.43
CA PHE A 109 -9.03 -2.20 0.80
C PHE A 109 -9.02 -3.31 -0.23
N THR A 110 -10.10 -4.07 -0.28
CA THR A 110 -10.39 -4.99 -1.38
C THR A 110 -11.10 -4.25 -2.54
N PRO A 111 -10.85 -4.63 -3.79
CA PRO A 111 -11.47 -3.96 -4.95
C PRO A 111 -12.99 -4.12 -5.04
N THR A 112 -13.58 -5.03 -4.28
CA THR A 112 -15.02 -5.35 -4.37
C THR A 112 -15.94 -4.33 -3.69
N GLY A 113 -15.44 -3.59 -2.69
CA GLY A 113 -16.29 -2.74 -1.83
C GLY A 113 -16.45 -1.30 -2.30
N ILE A 114 -15.42 -0.71 -2.86
CA ILE A 114 -15.36 0.73 -3.16
C ILE A 114 -15.04 0.95 -4.63
N LYS A 115 -15.94 1.63 -5.34
CA LYS A 115 -15.66 2.05 -6.71
C LYS A 115 -14.71 3.26 -6.71
N PRO A 116 -13.57 3.18 -7.39
CA PRO A 116 -12.64 4.29 -7.45
C PRO A 116 -13.24 5.48 -8.19
N ARG A 117 -13.02 6.67 -7.67
CA ARG A 117 -13.41 7.91 -8.33
C ARG A 117 -12.57 8.10 -9.59
N LYS A 118 -13.22 8.29 -10.72
CA LYS A 118 -12.51 8.65 -11.96
C LYS A 118 -12.04 10.09 -11.90
N PRO A 119 -10.84 10.40 -12.45
CA PRO A 119 -10.37 11.78 -12.52
C PRO A 119 -11.27 12.60 -13.47
N SER A 120 -11.59 13.83 -13.06
CA SER A 120 -12.21 14.80 -13.97
C SER A 120 -11.16 15.32 -14.96
N LEU A 121 -11.61 15.90 -16.10
CA LEU A 121 -10.71 16.51 -17.08
C LEU A 121 -9.82 17.59 -16.44
N ILE A 122 -10.39 18.47 -15.63
CA ILE A 122 -9.66 19.52 -14.91
C ILE A 122 -8.68 18.89 -13.92
N GLY A 123 -9.08 17.85 -13.19
CA GLY A 123 -8.22 17.09 -12.28
C GLY A 123 -7.03 16.44 -12.99
N ALA A 124 -7.24 15.87 -14.18
CA ALA A 124 -6.17 15.29 -15.00
C ALA A 124 -5.17 16.36 -15.48
N ILE A 125 -5.65 17.53 -15.89
CA ILE A 125 -4.77 18.66 -16.30
C ILE A 125 -3.95 19.17 -15.09
N LYS A 126 -4.58 19.32 -13.92
CA LYS A 126 -3.86 19.71 -12.69
C LYS A 126 -2.79 18.69 -12.32
N ALA A 127 -3.12 17.39 -12.37
CA ALA A 127 -2.19 16.31 -12.04
C ALA A 127 -0.96 16.28 -12.97
N ARG A 128 -1.14 16.56 -14.27
CA ARG A 128 -0.01 16.65 -15.22
C ARG A 128 0.97 17.81 -14.91
N ARG A 129 0.51 18.84 -14.21
CA ARG A 129 1.31 20.01 -13.81
C ARG A 129 1.81 19.92 -12.38
N ALA A 130 1.34 18.93 -11.61
CA ALA A 130 1.73 18.75 -10.22
C ALA A 130 3.18 18.25 -10.12
N THR A 131 3.90 18.74 -9.14
CA THR A 131 5.24 18.25 -8.78
C THR A 131 5.11 16.99 -7.96
N ILE A 132 5.87 15.95 -8.31
CA ILE A 132 6.03 14.75 -7.49
C ILE A 132 7.27 14.97 -6.62
N ASN A 133 7.10 14.90 -5.30
CA ASN A 133 8.19 15.00 -4.34
C ASN A 133 8.98 13.70 -4.32
N MET A 134 10.08 13.64 -5.06
CA MET A 134 10.96 12.48 -5.03
C MET A 134 11.78 12.44 -3.74
N ARG A 135 11.92 11.26 -3.16
CA ARG A 135 12.74 10.98 -1.99
C ARG A 135 13.60 9.76 -2.24
N THR A 136 14.84 9.82 -1.80
CA THR A 136 15.77 8.68 -1.74
C THR A 136 15.80 8.10 -0.33
N VAL A 137 16.49 6.99 -0.16
CA VAL A 137 16.71 6.36 1.15
C VAL A 137 17.44 7.31 2.11
N ASP A 138 18.36 8.11 1.59
CA ASP A 138 19.10 9.08 2.40
C ASP A 138 18.22 10.30 2.77
N ASP A 139 17.34 10.77 1.87
CA ASP A 139 16.40 11.88 2.13
C ASP A 139 15.41 11.59 3.26
N ILE A 140 15.04 10.33 3.46
CA ILE A 140 14.12 9.91 4.53
C ILE A 140 14.83 9.62 5.85
N GLY A 141 16.16 9.83 5.92
CA GLY A 141 16.94 9.63 7.13
C GLY A 141 17.03 8.18 7.60
N MET A 142 17.00 7.21 6.67
CA MET A 142 17.14 5.80 7.01
C MET A 142 18.53 5.53 7.56
N SER A 143 18.62 4.95 8.77
CA SER A 143 19.91 4.64 9.42
C SER A 143 20.73 3.63 8.61
N ALA A 144 22.05 3.67 8.77
CA ALA A 144 22.94 2.72 8.09
C ALA A 144 22.63 1.25 8.44
N GLU A 145 22.17 1.00 9.67
CA GLU A 145 21.71 -0.32 10.10
C GLU A 145 20.44 -0.73 9.33
N ALA A 146 19.42 0.14 9.25
CA ALA A 146 18.20 -0.14 8.52
C ALA A 146 18.44 -0.32 7.01
N GLN A 147 19.45 0.36 6.44
CA GLN A 147 19.83 0.19 5.04
C GLN A 147 20.40 -1.19 4.72
N GLN A 148 20.87 -1.95 5.72
CA GLN A 148 21.31 -3.33 5.53
C GLN A 148 20.15 -4.31 5.34
N HIS A 149 18.92 -3.89 5.66
CA HIS A 149 17.68 -4.70 5.57
C HIS A 149 16.79 -4.33 4.39
N ILE A 150 17.32 -3.63 3.39
CA ILE A 150 16.58 -3.28 2.16
C ILE A 150 17.30 -3.81 0.92
N GLY A 151 16.58 -3.78 -0.20
CA GLY A 151 17.10 -4.28 -1.48
C GLY A 151 17.26 -5.80 -1.50
N ILE A 152 17.82 -6.31 -2.57
CA ILE A 152 17.98 -7.75 -2.78
C ILE A 152 18.86 -8.43 -1.73
N ASN A 153 19.88 -7.73 -1.22
CA ASN A 153 20.82 -8.29 -0.27
C ASN A 153 20.33 -8.22 1.19
N GLY A 154 19.39 -7.31 1.49
CA GLY A 154 18.85 -7.11 2.83
C GLY A 154 17.47 -7.75 3.03
N SER A 155 16.87 -8.25 1.98
CA SER A 155 15.55 -8.90 2.02
C SER A 155 15.63 -10.30 2.59
N PRO A 156 14.78 -10.65 3.58
CA PRO A 156 14.67 -12.03 4.09
C PRO A 156 14.31 -13.07 3.03
N THR A 157 13.64 -12.66 1.97
CA THR A 157 13.23 -13.54 0.87
C THR A 157 13.72 -13.00 -0.47
N ILE A 158 14.12 -13.91 -1.36
CA ILE A 158 14.54 -13.58 -2.73
C ILE A 158 13.80 -14.46 -3.73
N VAL A 159 13.55 -13.92 -4.92
CA VAL A 159 12.97 -14.68 -6.03
C VAL A 159 14.04 -15.59 -6.58
N ALA A 160 13.88 -16.92 -6.44
CA ALA A 160 14.84 -17.92 -6.89
C ALA A 160 14.73 -18.20 -8.39
N GLY A 161 13.58 -17.97 -8.99
CA GLY A 161 13.35 -18.19 -10.42
C GLY A 161 11.97 -17.75 -10.86
N VAL A 162 11.81 -17.50 -12.15
CA VAL A 162 10.54 -17.15 -12.79
C VAL A 162 10.37 -18.06 -13.99
N GLU A 163 9.26 -18.79 -14.08
CA GLU A 163 8.86 -19.57 -15.22
C GLU A 163 7.66 -18.95 -15.92
N ASN A 164 7.76 -18.79 -17.23
CA ASN A 164 6.60 -18.40 -18.03
C ASN A 164 5.75 -19.64 -18.30
N ILE A 165 4.55 -19.67 -17.78
CA ILE A 165 3.58 -20.71 -18.10
C ILE A 165 2.92 -20.32 -19.42
N GLU A 166 3.31 -20.98 -20.51
CA GLU A 166 2.59 -20.88 -21.78
C GLU A 166 1.24 -21.60 -21.64
N SER A 167 0.17 -20.91 -21.97
CA SER A 167 -1.16 -21.51 -21.95
C SER A 167 -1.37 -22.30 -23.21
N ASP A 168 -1.50 -23.62 -23.11
CA ASP A 168 -1.92 -24.51 -24.21
C ASP A 168 -3.38 -24.34 -24.62
N ARG A 169 -4.06 -23.34 -24.09
CA ARG A 169 -5.45 -23.07 -24.47
C ARG A 169 -5.50 -22.52 -25.89
N PRO A 170 -6.28 -23.14 -26.78
CA PRO A 170 -6.48 -22.57 -28.12
C PRO A 170 -7.11 -21.18 -27.98
N PRO A 171 -6.78 -20.25 -28.89
CA PRO A 171 -7.38 -18.91 -28.86
C PRO A 171 -8.89 -19.02 -28.94
N ILE A 172 -9.59 -18.33 -28.04
CA ILE A 172 -11.05 -18.21 -28.11
C ILE A 172 -11.36 -17.33 -29.31
N VAL A 173 -11.82 -17.95 -30.40
CA VAL A 173 -12.36 -17.21 -31.55
C VAL A 173 -13.70 -16.66 -31.13
N MET A 174 -13.77 -15.37 -30.80
CA MET A 174 -15.04 -14.67 -30.66
C MET A 174 -15.64 -14.56 -32.06
N CYS A 175 -16.64 -15.38 -32.38
CA CYS A 175 -17.42 -15.20 -33.59
C CYS A 175 -18.08 -13.80 -33.52
N SER A 176 -17.65 -12.91 -34.42
CA SER A 176 -18.41 -11.69 -34.69
C SER A 176 -19.79 -12.14 -35.20
N GLY A 177 -20.82 -11.93 -34.39
CA GLY A 177 -22.19 -12.21 -34.81
C GLY A 177 -22.50 -11.47 -36.11
N GLN A 178 -23.12 -12.20 -37.05
CA GLN A 178 -23.82 -11.65 -38.20
C GLN A 178 -25.06 -10.87 -37.74
#